data_be30b230ff2db4b4f4eba6afba84d261
#
_entry.id   be30b230ff2db4b4f4eba6afba84d261
#
_cell.length_a   1.000
_cell.length_b   1.000
_cell.length_c   1.000
_cell.angle_alpha   90.00
_cell.angle_beta   90.00
_cell.angle_gamma   90.00
#
_symmetry.space_group_name_H-M   'P 1'
#
loop_
_entity.id
_entity.type
_entity.pdbx_description
1 polymer ?
#
loop_
_entity_poly.entity_id
_entity_poly.type
_entity_poly.pdbx_seq_one_letter_code
_entity_poly.pdbx_strand_id
1 'polypeptide(L)'
;MTNSTEPHVVEFRWRPSSLTLAIATCAGVALAAAVLGPRWPLIAFAAPLLGVLCSISWQSAAATAYVHGRPALARCFENDETQLSVWVTTQLKTVAVSAERWGRYPIRARVDVVAGGGLLAGTGTVVATEVFAFPVAPAQSTPIPRMELPDRLGTHLTRHIGPGVEYADVRAYLPGDQLRTINWPVSARRGRLHVTERLTHRAADVVVLIDTSMQPPGPASAAMERVVLGAAQIVQSALRNGDRAGIVALGSLRPRWIGADIGQRQFYRVLDAALSVGSEYETTTGTLAPRAAVPPGSIVFALSTLLDTAFALALTELRSRRHTVVAIDVLEGPPFDDNQAPTVARMWALQRHAMYRDLGIVGVDVVPWPSSVSLDQALRLMPVRRRAARR
;
A
#
# COMPACT_ATOMS: atom_id res chain seq x y z
N MET A 1 -5.91 19.54 11.31
CA MET A 1 -4.45 19.78 11.24
C MET A 1 -4.16 20.24 9.83
N THR A 2 -3.84 21.52 9.67
CA THR A 2 -3.55 22.19 8.40
C THR A 2 -2.14 21.79 7.98
N ASN A 3 -2.00 20.78 7.12
CA ASN A 3 -0.75 20.53 6.42
C ASN A 3 -0.52 21.69 5.44
N SER A 4 0.12 22.74 5.90
CA SER A 4 0.65 23.80 5.04
C SER A 4 1.83 23.21 4.29
N THR A 5 1.60 22.86 3.04
CA THR A 5 2.67 22.48 2.13
C THR A 5 3.54 23.70 1.92
N GLU A 6 4.83 23.59 2.21
CA GLU A 6 5.77 24.63 1.83
C GLU A 6 5.70 24.85 0.31
N PRO A 7 5.67 26.10 -0.15
CA PRO A 7 5.61 26.38 -1.58
C PRO A 7 6.90 25.89 -2.25
N HIS A 8 6.75 25.07 -3.27
CA HIS A 8 7.88 24.60 -4.07
C HIS A 8 8.31 25.69 -5.03
N VAL A 9 9.59 26.04 -5.00
CA VAL A 9 10.20 26.98 -5.94
C VAL A 9 10.46 26.26 -7.27
N VAL A 10 10.02 26.85 -8.36
CA VAL A 10 10.21 26.31 -9.71
C VAL A 10 11.55 26.77 -10.27
N GLU A 11 12.42 25.84 -10.64
CA GLU A 11 13.64 26.14 -11.39
C GLU A 11 13.32 26.19 -12.89
N PHE A 12 13.66 27.34 -13.53
CA PHE A 12 13.37 27.54 -14.95
C PHE A 12 14.56 27.23 -15.83
N ARG A 13 14.30 26.49 -16.90
CA ARG A 13 15.22 26.35 -18.03
C ARG A 13 14.88 27.40 -19.07
N TRP A 14 15.78 28.36 -19.26
CA TRP A 14 15.60 29.47 -20.17
C TRP A 14 16.03 29.11 -21.59
N ARG A 15 15.22 29.53 -22.56
CA ARG A 15 15.47 29.39 -23.99
C ARG A 15 15.06 30.66 -24.71
N PRO A 16 15.69 31.00 -25.88
CA PRO A 16 15.18 32.04 -26.74
C PRO A 16 13.70 31.77 -27.09
N SER A 17 12.86 32.78 -26.97
CA SER A 17 11.44 32.65 -27.32
C SER A 17 11.24 32.59 -28.83
N SER A 18 10.05 32.23 -29.29
CA SER A 18 9.68 32.29 -30.71
C SER A 18 9.77 33.71 -31.25
N LEU A 19 9.52 34.71 -30.43
CA LEU A 19 9.68 36.12 -30.79
C LEU A 19 11.16 36.46 -31.09
N THR A 20 12.06 35.97 -30.25
CA THR A 20 13.52 36.16 -30.48
C THR A 20 13.97 35.52 -31.77
N LEU A 21 13.52 34.31 -32.06
CA LEU A 21 13.84 33.62 -33.30
C LEU A 21 13.27 34.38 -34.51
N ALA A 22 12.03 34.90 -34.42
CA ALA A 22 11.43 35.72 -35.46
C ALA A 22 12.20 37.02 -35.70
N ILE A 23 12.57 37.74 -34.62
CA ILE A 23 13.39 38.96 -34.75
C ILE A 23 14.74 38.67 -35.36
N ALA A 24 15.41 37.59 -34.91
CA ALA A 24 16.72 37.20 -35.44
C ALA A 24 16.65 36.81 -36.93
N THR A 25 15.63 36.06 -37.33
CA THR A 25 15.41 35.69 -38.72
C THR A 25 15.10 36.91 -39.61
N CYS A 26 14.22 37.84 -39.14
CA CYS A 26 13.92 39.06 -39.88
C CYS A 26 15.17 39.94 -40.02
N ALA A 27 15.96 40.10 -38.93
CA ALA A 27 17.20 40.87 -39.03
C ALA A 27 18.23 40.23 -39.97
N GLY A 28 18.37 38.90 -39.90
CA GLY A 28 19.26 38.14 -40.78
C GLY A 28 18.89 38.24 -42.23
N VAL A 29 17.59 38.10 -42.54
CA VAL A 29 17.10 38.26 -43.94
C VAL A 29 17.29 39.66 -44.45
N ALA A 30 17.02 40.68 -43.63
CA ALA A 30 17.21 42.09 -44.01
C ALA A 30 18.69 42.41 -44.29
N LEU A 31 19.59 41.92 -43.44
CA LEU A 31 21.05 42.07 -43.68
C LEU A 31 21.53 41.29 -44.90
N ALA A 32 21.10 40.05 -45.13
CA ALA A 32 21.44 39.28 -46.30
C ALA A 32 20.96 39.98 -47.57
N ALA A 33 19.73 40.50 -47.57
CA ALA A 33 19.19 41.23 -48.70
C ALA A 33 19.91 42.59 -48.96
N ALA A 34 20.45 43.23 -47.88
CA ALA A 34 21.25 44.45 -48.03
C ALA A 34 22.63 44.16 -48.66
N VAL A 35 23.24 43.02 -48.33
CA VAL A 35 24.57 42.63 -48.83
C VAL A 35 24.51 42.03 -50.23
N LEU A 36 23.53 41.20 -50.51
CA LEU A 36 23.38 40.51 -51.83
C LEU A 36 22.74 41.41 -52.87
N GLY A 37 21.97 42.42 -52.50
CA GLY A 37 21.37 43.42 -53.37
C GLY A 37 21.79 44.81 -52.93
N PRO A 38 22.01 45.79 -53.83
CA PRO A 38 22.44 47.12 -53.44
C PRO A 38 21.32 47.93 -52.77
N ARG A 39 20.73 47.38 -51.66
CA ARG A 39 19.60 47.92 -50.92
C ARG A 39 20.02 48.37 -49.53
N TRP A 40 20.95 49.31 -49.42
CA TRP A 40 21.47 49.85 -48.20
C TRP A 40 20.41 50.33 -47.17
N PRO A 41 19.20 50.81 -47.56
CA PRO A 41 18.20 51.13 -46.55
C PRO A 41 17.73 49.98 -45.66
N LEU A 42 17.92 48.71 -46.07
CA LEU A 42 17.59 47.54 -45.28
C LEU A 42 18.48 47.39 -44.04
N ILE A 43 19.68 47.95 -44.03
CA ILE A 43 20.53 48.02 -42.83
C ILE A 43 19.89 48.86 -41.75
N ALA A 44 19.29 50.00 -42.14
CA ALA A 44 18.58 50.85 -41.19
C ALA A 44 17.34 50.17 -40.55
N PHE A 45 16.70 49.26 -41.32
CA PHE A 45 15.62 48.42 -40.82
C PHE A 45 16.11 47.30 -39.87
N ALA A 46 17.26 46.73 -40.21
CA ALA A 46 17.83 45.66 -39.36
C ALA A 46 18.43 46.20 -38.03
N ALA A 47 18.90 47.44 -38.00
CA ALA A 47 19.58 48.00 -36.85
C ALA A 47 18.73 48.00 -35.55
N PRO A 48 17.45 48.43 -35.53
CA PRO A 48 16.63 48.37 -34.31
C PRO A 48 16.34 46.90 -33.86
N LEU A 49 16.20 45.96 -34.83
CA LEU A 49 15.99 44.55 -34.52
C LEU A 49 17.22 43.96 -33.83
N LEU A 50 18.43 44.28 -34.34
CA LEU A 50 19.68 43.90 -33.69
C LEU A 50 19.86 44.60 -32.33
N GLY A 51 19.47 45.86 -32.21
CA GLY A 51 19.50 46.57 -30.97
C GLY A 51 18.65 45.89 -29.86
N VAL A 52 17.48 45.40 -30.22
CA VAL A 52 16.64 44.59 -29.33
C VAL A 52 17.32 43.28 -28.93
N LEU A 53 17.94 42.57 -29.90
CA LEU A 53 18.64 41.32 -29.61
C LEU A 53 19.91 41.54 -28.75
N CYS A 54 20.58 42.66 -28.88
CA CYS A 54 21.77 43.01 -28.09
C CYS A 54 21.43 43.73 -26.78
N SER A 55 20.15 43.91 -26.46
CA SER A 55 19.72 44.64 -25.30
C SER A 55 19.99 43.88 -24.00
N ILE A 56 20.12 44.62 -22.89
CA ILE A 56 20.33 44.08 -21.53
C ILE A 56 19.14 43.20 -21.08
N SER A 57 17.99 43.23 -21.78
CA SER A 57 16.80 42.44 -21.48
C SER A 57 16.97 40.91 -21.58
N TRP A 58 18.12 40.45 -22.04
CA TRP A 58 18.53 39.05 -21.96
C TRP A 58 18.89 38.59 -20.54
N GLN A 59 19.10 39.54 -19.62
CA GLN A 59 19.31 39.14 -18.23
C GLN A 59 18.02 38.46 -17.75
N SER A 60 18.14 37.19 -17.41
CA SER A 60 17.04 36.46 -16.80
C SER A 60 16.68 37.21 -15.52
N ALA A 61 15.56 37.92 -15.55
CA ALA A 61 14.96 38.35 -14.28
C ALA A 61 14.82 37.09 -13.42
N ALA A 62 15.15 37.19 -12.14
CA ALA A 62 14.93 36.10 -11.19
C ALA A 62 13.41 35.87 -11.07
N ALA A 63 12.84 35.23 -12.10
CA ALA A 63 11.44 34.87 -12.07
C ALA A 63 11.34 33.68 -11.13
N THR A 64 10.85 33.93 -9.93
CA THR A 64 10.50 32.89 -8.98
C THR A 64 9.01 32.62 -9.09
N ALA A 65 8.63 31.39 -9.47
CA ALA A 65 7.26 30.95 -9.37
C ALA A 65 7.15 29.95 -8.21
N TYR A 66 6.12 30.13 -7.42
CA TYR A 66 5.80 29.24 -6.31
C TYR A 66 4.62 28.37 -6.72
N VAL A 67 4.77 27.08 -6.54
CA VAL A 67 3.70 26.10 -6.81
C VAL A 67 3.40 25.35 -5.53
N HIS A 68 2.13 25.28 -5.16
CA HIS A 68 1.67 24.40 -4.10
C HIS A 68 0.34 23.77 -4.47
N GLY A 69 0.16 22.53 -4.10
CA GLY A 69 -1.07 21.78 -4.29
C GLY A 69 -1.82 21.58 -2.97
N ARG A 70 -3.14 21.53 -3.02
CA ARG A 70 -3.99 21.13 -1.90
C ARG A 70 -4.99 20.08 -2.34
N PRO A 71 -5.12 19.00 -1.55
CA PRO A 71 -4.26 18.65 -0.41
C PRO A 71 -2.83 18.32 -0.86
N ALA A 72 -1.85 18.41 0.04
CA ALA A 72 -0.46 18.02 -0.24
C ALA A 72 -0.35 16.55 -0.63
N LEU A 73 -1.25 15.74 -0.06
CA LEU A 73 -1.40 14.33 -0.29
C LEU A 73 -2.90 14.05 -0.45
N ALA A 74 -3.33 13.72 -1.65
CA ALA A 74 -4.69 13.27 -1.92
C ALA A 74 -4.78 11.75 -1.82
N ARG A 75 -5.89 11.26 -1.29
CA ARG A 75 -6.21 9.83 -1.19
C ARG A 75 -7.52 9.56 -1.91
N CYS A 76 -7.53 8.58 -2.80
CA CYS A 76 -8.72 8.10 -3.49
C CYS A 76 -8.65 6.59 -3.64
N PHE A 77 -9.74 5.95 -4.01
CA PHE A 77 -9.71 4.56 -4.47
C PHE A 77 -9.52 4.50 -5.98
N GLU A 78 -9.18 3.32 -6.48
CA GLU A 78 -9.15 3.06 -7.93
C GLU A 78 -10.47 3.48 -8.58
N ASN A 79 -10.37 4.17 -9.71
CA ASN A 79 -11.47 4.72 -10.49
C ASN A 79 -12.30 5.81 -9.79
N ASP A 80 -11.97 6.19 -8.56
CA ASP A 80 -12.60 7.34 -7.91
C ASP A 80 -11.98 8.63 -8.42
N GLU A 81 -12.83 9.65 -8.58
CA GLU A 81 -12.41 10.98 -8.99
C GLU A 81 -12.11 11.84 -7.76
N THR A 82 -10.91 12.41 -7.72
CA THR A 82 -10.51 13.34 -6.66
C THR A 82 -10.19 14.72 -7.22
N GLN A 83 -10.59 15.76 -6.51
CA GLN A 83 -10.32 17.14 -6.90
C GLN A 83 -9.06 17.68 -6.24
N LEU A 84 -8.18 18.23 -7.04
CA LEU A 84 -6.94 18.86 -6.62
C LEU A 84 -6.95 20.32 -6.96
N SER A 85 -6.53 21.16 -6.01
CA SER A 85 -6.34 22.57 -6.23
C SER A 85 -4.85 22.89 -6.29
N VAL A 86 -4.38 23.38 -7.41
CA VAL A 86 -2.99 23.75 -7.63
C VAL A 86 -2.88 25.25 -7.79
N TRP A 87 -2.08 25.90 -6.94
CA TRP A 87 -1.77 27.32 -7.01
C TRP A 87 -0.42 27.50 -7.68
N VAL A 88 -0.39 28.35 -8.69
CA VAL A 88 0.85 28.78 -9.36
C VAL A 88 0.95 30.29 -9.13
N THR A 89 1.82 30.71 -8.24
CA THR A 89 1.96 32.11 -7.79
C THR A 89 0.61 32.67 -7.27
N THR A 90 -0.18 33.31 -8.12
CA THR A 90 -1.50 33.89 -7.76
C THR A 90 -2.66 33.21 -8.48
N GLN A 91 -2.41 32.28 -9.39
CA GLN A 91 -3.44 31.60 -10.16
C GLN A 91 -3.81 30.26 -9.52
N LEU A 92 -5.11 30.07 -9.33
CA LEU A 92 -5.67 28.79 -8.87
C LEU A 92 -6.19 27.99 -10.06
N LYS A 93 -5.80 26.74 -10.15
CA LYS A 93 -6.36 25.78 -11.09
C LYS A 93 -6.85 24.56 -10.34
N THR A 94 -8.11 24.23 -10.48
CA THR A 94 -8.70 22.99 -9.96
C THR A 94 -8.69 21.93 -11.06
N VAL A 95 -8.19 20.74 -10.74
CA VAL A 95 -8.09 19.62 -11.66
C VAL A 95 -8.72 18.41 -10.98
N ALA A 96 -9.60 17.72 -11.70
CA ALA A 96 -10.11 16.41 -11.31
C ALA A 96 -9.15 15.34 -11.83
N VAL A 97 -8.78 14.41 -10.96
CA VAL A 97 -7.85 13.33 -11.28
C VAL A 97 -8.46 12.01 -10.83
N SER A 98 -8.44 11.01 -11.69
CA SER A 98 -8.76 9.63 -11.35
C SER A 98 -7.59 8.72 -11.71
N ALA A 99 -7.40 7.65 -10.96
CA ALA A 99 -6.37 6.65 -11.21
C ALA A 99 -7.03 5.30 -11.52
N GLU A 100 -6.69 4.69 -12.65
CA GLU A 100 -7.22 3.38 -13.07
C GLU A 100 -6.65 2.22 -12.25
N ARG A 101 -5.47 2.42 -11.66
CA ARG A 101 -4.80 1.43 -10.82
C ARG A 101 -4.37 2.05 -9.50
N TRP A 102 -4.27 1.24 -8.48
CA TRP A 102 -3.69 1.66 -7.21
C TRP A 102 -2.20 1.98 -7.36
N GLY A 103 -1.72 2.92 -6.58
CA GLY A 103 -0.33 3.35 -6.65
C GLY A 103 -0.13 4.79 -6.21
N ARG A 104 1.11 5.24 -6.36
CA ARG A 104 1.54 6.60 -6.05
C ARG A 104 1.75 7.39 -7.33
N TYR A 105 1.03 8.48 -7.49
CA TYR A 105 1.04 9.32 -8.68
C TYR A 105 1.48 10.75 -8.33
N PRO A 106 2.73 11.13 -8.63
CA PRO A 106 3.17 12.50 -8.45
C PRO A 106 2.55 13.37 -9.55
N ILE A 107 1.75 14.36 -9.16
CA ILE A 107 1.13 15.32 -10.06
C ILE A 107 2.12 16.45 -10.32
N ARG A 108 2.61 16.55 -11.54
CA ARG A 108 3.59 17.55 -11.95
C ARG A 108 2.90 18.76 -12.56
N ALA A 109 3.20 19.94 -12.04
CA ALA A 109 2.82 21.20 -12.64
C ALA A 109 3.94 21.67 -13.56
N ARG A 110 3.60 21.98 -14.80
CA ARG A 110 4.48 22.68 -15.75
C ARG A 110 4.12 24.16 -15.73
N VAL A 111 5.11 24.98 -15.51
CA VAL A 111 4.98 26.43 -15.49
C VAL A 111 5.81 27.01 -16.63
N ASP A 112 5.15 27.74 -17.51
CA ASP A 112 5.79 28.46 -18.61
C ASP A 112 5.76 29.95 -18.29
N VAL A 113 6.94 30.61 -18.35
CA VAL A 113 7.13 32.03 -18.01
C VAL A 113 7.84 32.72 -19.15
N VAL A 114 7.49 33.96 -19.38
CA VAL A 114 8.16 34.81 -20.37
C VAL A 114 8.87 35.95 -19.66
N ALA A 115 10.14 36.17 -19.99
CA ALA A 115 10.97 37.22 -19.40
C ALA A 115 11.70 38.01 -20.47
N GLY A 116 12.36 39.10 -20.06
CA GLY A 116 13.16 39.94 -20.97
C GLY A 116 12.34 40.60 -22.07
N GLY A 117 11.18 41.12 -21.76
CA GLY A 117 10.31 41.78 -22.77
C GLY A 117 9.77 40.81 -23.82
N GLY A 118 9.68 39.51 -23.51
CA GLY A 118 9.24 38.51 -24.47
C GLY A 118 10.36 37.73 -25.17
N LEU A 119 11.61 38.09 -24.96
CA LEU A 119 12.77 37.48 -25.64
C LEU A 119 13.16 36.11 -25.08
N LEU A 120 12.90 35.87 -23.82
CA LEU A 120 13.22 34.62 -23.14
C LEU A 120 11.95 33.89 -22.74
N ALA A 121 11.91 32.60 -23.00
CA ALA A 121 10.88 31.69 -22.50
C ALA A 121 11.53 30.71 -21.50
N GLY A 122 11.01 30.70 -20.29
CA GLY A 122 11.42 29.76 -19.24
C GLY A 122 10.37 28.68 -19.07
N THR A 123 10.80 27.42 -19.01
CA THR A 123 9.93 26.29 -18.68
C THR A 123 10.47 25.61 -17.43
N GLY A 124 9.60 25.35 -16.46
CA GLY A 124 9.92 24.62 -15.26
C GLY A 124 8.86 23.57 -14.96
N THR A 125 9.28 22.47 -14.32
CA THR A 125 8.35 21.43 -13.85
C THR A 125 8.64 21.14 -12.39
N VAL A 126 7.58 21.04 -11.60
CA VAL A 126 7.68 20.74 -10.16
C VAL A 126 6.55 19.77 -9.77
N VAL A 127 6.77 18.93 -8.77
CA VAL A 127 5.71 18.11 -8.19
C VAL A 127 4.87 19.00 -7.30
N ALA A 128 3.61 19.23 -7.69
CA ALA A 128 2.68 20.12 -6.98
C ALA A 128 1.99 19.40 -5.82
N THR A 129 1.66 18.13 -6.01
CA THR A 129 0.97 17.29 -5.03
C THR A 129 1.16 15.81 -5.39
N GLU A 130 0.83 14.93 -4.48
CA GLU A 130 0.83 13.49 -4.74
C GLU A 130 -0.57 12.91 -4.54
N VAL A 131 -0.96 11.99 -5.42
CA VAL A 131 -2.20 11.23 -5.32
C VAL A 131 -1.86 9.79 -5.00
N PHE A 132 -2.49 9.27 -3.97
CA PHE A 132 -2.44 7.87 -3.61
C PHE A 132 -3.79 7.24 -3.94
N ALA A 133 -3.77 6.38 -4.94
CA ALA A 133 -4.89 5.52 -5.26
C ALA A 133 -4.76 4.22 -4.48
N PHE A 134 -5.77 3.90 -3.68
CA PHE A 134 -5.85 2.66 -2.92
C PHE A 134 -6.56 1.58 -3.73
N PRO A 135 -6.18 0.30 -3.56
CA PRO A 135 -6.91 -0.79 -4.18
C PRO A 135 -8.31 -0.90 -3.59
N VAL A 136 -9.28 -1.18 -4.45
CA VAL A 136 -10.64 -1.51 -4.03
C VAL A 136 -10.65 -2.97 -3.55
N ALA A 137 -10.69 -3.17 -2.24
CA ALA A 137 -10.80 -4.51 -1.70
C ALA A 137 -12.21 -5.06 -1.95
N PRO A 138 -12.33 -6.32 -2.43
CA PRO A 138 -13.62 -6.94 -2.67
C PRO A 138 -14.46 -7.01 -1.38
N ALA A 139 -15.78 -6.92 -1.53
CA ALA A 139 -16.72 -6.88 -0.40
C ALA A 139 -16.79 -8.20 0.40
N GLN A 140 -16.18 -9.26 -0.10
CA GLN A 140 -16.18 -10.58 0.52
C GLN A 140 -15.40 -10.60 1.83
N SER A 141 -15.90 -11.33 2.83
CA SER A 141 -15.21 -11.47 4.10
C SER A 141 -14.18 -12.59 4.00
N THR A 142 -12.94 -12.26 4.33
CA THR A 142 -11.85 -13.23 4.38
C THR A 142 -12.01 -14.14 5.60
N PRO A 143 -12.02 -15.48 5.45
CA PRO A 143 -12.17 -16.38 6.57
C PRO A 143 -10.95 -16.33 7.49
N ILE A 144 -11.20 -16.15 8.78
CA ILE A 144 -10.16 -16.18 9.80
C ILE A 144 -10.08 -17.59 10.39
N PRO A 145 -8.88 -18.18 10.53
CA PRO A 145 -8.72 -19.49 11.14
C PRO A 145 -9.30 -19.57 12.55
N ARG A 146 -10.04 -20.62 12.87
CA ARG A 146 -10.59 -20.85 14.21
C ARG A 146 -9.49 -21.09 15.21
N MET A 147 -9.40 -20.27 16.25
CA MET A 147 -8.34 -20.31 17.26
C MET A 147 -8.80 -20.06 18.67
N GLU A 148 -7.89 -20.31 19.62
CA GLU A 148 -7.98 -19.75 20.96
C GLU A 148 -7.59 -18.25 20.89
N LEU A 149 -8.59 -17.38 20.87
CA LEU A 149 -8.38 -15.94 20.83
C LEU A 149 -8.17 -15.38 22.26
N PRO A 150 -7.40 -14.29 22.41
CA PRO A 150 -7.24 -13.61 23.67
C PRO A 150 -8.57 -13.07 24.20
N ASP A 151 -8.63 -12.79 25.50
CA ASP A 151 -9.86 -12.43 26.24
C ASP A 151 -10.32 -11.00 25.92
N ARG A 152 -10.87 -10.79 24.71
CA ARG A 152 -11.39 -9.51 24.23
C ARG A 152 -12.75 -9.71 23.57
N LEU A 153 -13.68 -8.79 23.82
CA LEU A 153 -15.00 -8.80 23.18
C LEU A 153 -14.89 -8.58 21.67
N GLY A 154 -15.55 -9.43 20.88
CA GLY A 154 -15.56 -9.36 19.41
C GLY A 154 -16.59 -10.30 18.79
N THR A 155 -16.51 -10.53 17.49
CA THR A 155 -17.50 -11.30 16.72
C THR A 155 -17.12 -12.75 16.46
N HIS A 156 -15.88 -13.16 16.76
CA HIS A 156 -15.44 -14.54 16.53
C HIS A 156 -15.86 -15.48 17.64
N LEU A 157 -16.50 -16.57 17.24
CA LEU A 157 -16.80 -17.67 18.15
C LEU A 157 -15.53 -18.38 18.57
N THR A 158 -15.26 -18.43 19.86
CA THR A 158 -14.15 -19.18 20.44
C THR A 158 -14.65 -20.50 21.00
N ARG A 159 -13.73 -21.45 21.21
CA ARG A 159 -14.05 -22.67 21.98
C ARG A 159 -14.13 -22.44 23.50
N HIS A 160 -13.90 -21.20 23.94
CA HIS A 160 -13.96 -20.88 25.35
C HIS A 160 -15.40 -20.59 25.77
N ILE A 161 -15.77 -21.17 26.90
CA ILE A 161 -17.06 -20.98 27.52
C ILE A 161 -17.07 -19.62 28.24
N GLY A 162 -18.09 -18.79 27.98
CA GLY A 162 -18.20 -17.47 28.56
C GLY A 162 -19.52 -16.77 28.24
N PRO A 163 -19.63 -15.46 28.45
CA PRO A 163 -20.89 -14.70 28.30
C PRO A 163 -21.28 -14.42 26.85
N GLY A 164 -21.25 -15.43 25.98
CA GLY A 164 -21.66 -15.30 24.57
C GLY A 164 -23.15 -15.60 24.35
N VAL A 165 -23.56 -15.53 23.08
CA VAL A 165 -24.96 -15.79 22.65
C VAL A 165 -25.14 -17.22 22.16
N GLU A 166 -24.12 -17.81 21.53
CA GLU A 166 -24.22 -19.16 20.96
C GLU A 166 -24.11 -20.25 22.02
N TYR A 167 -24.96 -21.22 21.86
CA TYR A 167 -25.05 -22.40 22.71
C TYR A 167 -23.84 -23.33 22.45
N ALA A 168 -23.15 -23.69 23.55
CA ALA A 168 -22.04 -24.64 23.51
C ALA A 168 -22.48 -26.05 23.97
N ASP A 169 -22.94 -26.14 25.24
CA ASP A 169 -23.30 -27.41 25.84
C ASP A 169 -24.18 -27.18 27.11
N VAL A 170 -24.71 -28.25 27.66
CA VAL A 170 -25.40 -28.26 28.98
C VAL A 170 -24.72 -29.25 29.91
N ARG A 171 -24.09 -28.74 30.96
CA ARG A 171 -23.47 -29.55 32.02
C ARG A 171 -24.17 -29.45 33.34
N ALA A 172 -23.85 -30.33 34.25
CA ALA A 172 -24.33 -30.24 35.62
C ALA A 172 -23.82 -28.94 36.30
N TYR A 173 -24.67 -28.32 37.12
CA TYR A 173 -24.31 -27.15 37.94
C TYR A 173 -23.19 -27.50 38.92
N LEU A 174 -22.23 -26.61 39.04
CA LEU A 174 -21.17 -26.64 40.07
C LEU A 174 -21.30 -25.45 40.99
N PRO A 175 -20.97 -25.56 42.27
CA PRO A 175 -20.92 -24.42 43.18
C PRO A 175 -20.00 -23.31 42.63
N GLY A 176 -20.53 -22.09 42.48
CA GLY A 176 -19.83 -20.96 41.86
C GLY A 176 -20.37 -20.58 40.47
N ASP A 177 -21.19 -21.41 39.84
CA ASP A 177 -21.86 -21.06 38.60
C ASP A 177 -22.91 -19.98 38.82
N GLN A 178 -23.08 -19.11 37.83
CA GLN A 178 -24.05 -18.03 37.90
C GLN A 178 -25.49 -18.57 37.78
N LEU A 179 -26.36 -18.23 38.69
CA LEU A 179 -27.75 -18.67 38.69
C LEU A 179 -28.53 -18.33 37.41
N ARG A 180 -28.15 -17.24 36.74
CA ARG A 180 -28.75 -16.81 35.46
C ARG A 180 -28.46 -17.75 34.29
N THR A 181 -27.44 -18.61 34.42
CA THR A 181 -27.07 -19.59 33.37
C THR A 181 -27.77 -20.93 33.54
N ILE A 182 -28.59 -21.09 34.60
CA ILE A 182 -29.34 -22.34 34.82
C ILE A 182 -30.34 -22.59 33.71
N ASN A 183 -30.27 -23.80 33.14
CA ASN A 183 -31.24 -24.28 32.18
C ASN A 183 -32.39 -24.97 32.92
N TRP A 184 -33.42 -24.21 33.24
CA TRP A 184 -34.56 -24.70 34.00
C TRP A 184 -35.29 -25.88 33.34
N PRO A 185 -35.55 -25.85 32.01
CA PRO A 185 -36.22 -26.97 31.35
C PRO A 185 -35.43 -28.29 31.42
N VAL A 186 -34.12 -28.25 31.26
CA VAL A 186 -33.27 -29.45 31.36
C VAL A 186 -33.14 -29.89 32.80
N SER A 187 -32.98 -28.95 33.74
CA SER A 187 -32.88 -29.22 35.18
C SER A 187 -34.15 -29.91 35.70
N ALA A 188 -35.33 -29.44 35.29
CA ALA A 188 -36.60 -30.04 35.68
C ALA A 188 -36.75 -31.48 35.14
N ARG A 189 -36.30 -31.75 33.92
CA ARG A 189 -36.38 -33.09 33.31
C ARG A 189 -35.40 -34.08 33.93
N ARG A 190 -34.22 -33.59 34.37
CA ARG A 190 -33.15 -34.46 34.87
C ARG A 190 -33.09 -34.52 36.43
N GLY A 191 -33.93 -33.77 37.12
CA GLY A 191 -33.99 -33.72 38.57
C GLY A 191 -32.74 -33.15 39.26
N ARG A 192 -31.87 -32.51 38.52
CA ARG A 192 -30.61 -31.87 38.99
C ARG A 192 -30.36 -30.58 38.23
N LEU A 193 -29.75 -29.61 38.89
CA LEU A 193 -29.44 -28.34 38.28
C LEU A 193 -28.43 -28.52 37.12
N HIS A 194 -28.75 -27.94 35.99
CA HIS A 194 -27.88 -27.89 34.81
C HIS A 194 -27.71 -26.43 34.36
N VAL A 195 -26.55 -26.10 33.91
CA VAL A 195 -26.20 -24.78 33.34
C VAL A 195 -25.97 -24.87 31.85
N THR A 196 -26.43 -23.85 31.15
CA THR A 196 -26.15 -23.68 29.73
C THR A 196 -24.79 -23.00 29.56
N GLU A 197 -23.85 -23.69 28.98
CA GLU A 197 -22.61 -23.09 28.55
C GLU A 197 -22.76 -22.42 27.17
N ARG A 198 -22.21 -21.24 27.04
CA ARG A 198 -22.25 -20.46 25.80
C ARG A 198 -20.84 -20.18 25.32
N LEU A 199 -20.66 -20.10 24.02
CA LEU A 199 -19.40 -19.73 23.41
C LEU A 199 -19.20 -18.22 23.53
N THR A 200 -17.99 -17.82 23.89
CA THR A 200 -17.66 -16.38 23.98
C THR A 200 -17.30 -15.83 22.62
N HIS A 201 -17.86 -14.67 22.31
CA HIS A 201 -17.44 -13.89 21.14
C HIS A 201 -16.20 -13.06 21.52
N ARG A 202 -15.14 -13.21 20.75
CA ARG A 202 -13.87 -12.48 21.00
C ARG A 202 -13.38 -11.80 19.74
N ALA A 203 -12.74 -10.63 19.87
CA ALA A 203 -12.04 -9.98 18.81
C ALA A 203 -10.64 -10.58 18.63
N ALA A 204 -10.21 -10.74 17.39
CA ALA A 204 -8.87 -11.15 17.06
C ALA A 204 -7.95 -9.93 16.87
N ASP A 205 -6.66 -10.13 17.19
CA ASP A 205 -5.61 -9.24 16.67
C ASP A 205 -5.10 -9.86 15.36
N VAL A 206 -5.42 -9.25 14.24
CA VAL A 206 -5.01 -9.67 12.90
C VAL A 206 -3.82 -8.82 12.48
N VAL A 207 -2.69 -9.44 12.21
CA VAL A 207 -1.50 -8.75 11.73
C VAL A 207 -1.16 -9.25 10.34
N VAL A 208 -1.13 -8.34 9.38
CA VAL A 208 -0.69 -8.64 8.02
C VAL A 208 0.81 -8.41 7.93
N LEU A 209 1.54 -9.45 7.56
CA LEU A 209 2.97 -9.40 7.32
C LEU A 209 3.19 -9.35 5.81
N ILE A 210 3.83 -8.30 5.31
CA ILE A 210 4.15 -8.16 3.89
C ILE A 210 5.64 -8.27 3.66
N ASP A 211 6.00 -9.00 2.61
CA ASP A 211 7.35 -9.11 2.12
C ASP A 211 7.64 -7.90 1.21
N THR A 212 8.63 -7.10 1.58
CA THR A 212 9.08 -5.94 0.80
C THR A 212 10.51 -6.13 0.28
N SER A 213 11.01 -7.37 0.28
CA SER A 213 12.30 -7.70 -0.31
C SER A 213 12.30 -7.45 -1.81
N MET A 214 13.48 -7.11 -2.34
CA MET A 214 13.65 -6.92 -3.77
C MET A 214 13.41 -8.24 -4.50
N GLN A 215 12.42 -8.25 -5.39
CA GLN A 215 12.09 -9.42 -6.18
C GLN A 215 12.86 -9.42 -7.51
N PRO A 216 13.23 -10.59 -8.04
CA PRO A 216 13.77 -10.68 -9.39
C PRO A 216 12.75 -10.15 -10.40
N PRO A 217 13.21 -9.53 -11.52
CA PRO A 217 12.31 -9.05 -12.57
C PRO A 217 11.55 -10.23 -13.19
N GLY A 218 10.30 -9.97 -13.61
CA GLY A 218 9.43 -10.98 -14.23
C GLY A 218 8.27 -11.38 -13.32
N PRO A 219 7.87 -12.67 -13.30
CA PRO A 219 6.67 -13.14 -12.58
C PRO A 219 6.66 -12.81 -11.08
N ALA A 220 7.84 -12.84 -10.44
CA ALA A 220 7.95 -12.53 -9.01
C ALA A 220 7.66 -11.07 -8.70
N SER A 221 8.17 -10.14 -9.52
CA SER A 221 7.89 -8.71 -9.33
C SER A 221 6.42 -8.36 -9.63
N ALA A 222 5.82 -9.01 -10.65
CA ALA A 222 4.39 -8.85 -10.95
C ALA A 222 3.50 -9.37 -9.81
N ALA A 223 3.92 -10.42 -9.11
CA ALA A 223 3.18 -10.97 -7.98
C ALA A 223 3.08 -10.00 -6.78
N MET A 224 4.02 -9.04 -6.67
CA MET A 224 4.03 -8.06 -5.57
C MET A 224 2.79 -7.14 -5.56
N GLU A 225 2.19 -6.88 -6.71
CA GLU A 225 0.92 -6.13 -6.76
C GLU A 225 -0.18 -6.84 -5.97
N ARG A 226 -0.17 -8.16 -5.97
CA ARG A 226 -1.16 -8.99 -5.25
C ARG A 226 -0.93 -8.98 -3.74
N VAL A 227 0.31 -8.76 -3.29
CA VAL A 227 0.61 -8.61 -1.85
C VAL A 227 -0.18 -7.44 -1.27
N VAL A 228 -0.18 -6.29 -1.93
CA VAL A 228 -0.89 -5.09 -1.45
C VAL A 228 -2.40 -5.29 -1.50
N LEU A 229 -2.91 -5.88 -2.59
CA LEU A 229 -4.35 -6.18 -2.72
C LEU A 229 -4.82 -7.16 -1.63
N GLY A 230 -4.07 -8.24 -1.40
CA GLY A 230 -4.36 -9.21 -0.35
C GLY A 230 -4.29 -8.61 1.04
N ALA A 231 -3.30 -7.76 1.31
CA ALA A 231 -3.20 -7.04 2.58
C ALA A 231 -4.42 -6.14 2.81
N ALA A 232 -4.83 -5.36 1.82
CA ALA A 232 -6.02 -4.52 1.88
C ALA A 232 -7.29 -5.34 2.16
N GLN A 233 -7.48 -6.47 1.47
CA GLN A 233 -8.63 -7.34 1.65
C GLN A 233 -8.70 -7.95 3.05
N ILE A 234 -7.58 -8.47 3.57
CA ILE A 234 -7.51 -9.08 4.90
C ILE A 234 -7.81 -8.03 5.98
N VAL A 235 -7.16 -6.87 5.91
CA VAL A 235 -7.33 -5.79 6.88
C VAL A 235 -8.77 -5.26 6.86
N GLN A 236 -9.34 -5.03 5.68
CA GLN A 236 -10.72 -4.58 5.56
C GLN A 236 -11.71 -5.60 6.14
N SER A 237 -11.48 -6.89 5.84
CA SER A 237 -12.30 -7.98 6.40
C SER A 237 -12.21 -8.04 7.92
N ALA A 238 -11.00 -7.97 8.49
CA ALA A 238 -10.81 -7.97 9.93
C ALA A 238 -11.53 -6.79 10.61
N LEU A 239 -11.32 -5.57 10.10
CA LEU A 239 -11.96 -4.37 10.66
C LEU A 239 -13.50 -4.39 10.54
N ARG A 240 -14.06 -4.93 9.44
CA ARG A 240 -15.51 -5.13 9.28
C ARG A 240 -16.08 -6.13 10.29
N ASN A 241 -15.30 -7.13 10.66
CA ASN A 241 -15.67 -8.12 11.66
C ASN A 241 -15.47 -7.62 13.10
N GLY A 242 -15.05 -6.37 13.28
CA GLY A 242 -14.80 -5.80 14.62
C GLY A 242 -13.47 -6.23 15.23
N ASP A 243 -12.57 -6.83 14.45
CA ASP A 243 -11.24 -7.20 14.86
C ASP A 243 -10.28 -6.01 14.80
N ARG A 244 -9.14 -6.16 15.45
CA ARG A 244 -8.03 -5.21 15.35
C ARG A 244 -7.11 -5.63 14.22
N ALA A 245 -6.72 -4.69 13.38
CA ALA A 245 -5.83 -4.97 12.27
C ALA A 245 -4.56 -4.12 12.34
N GLY A 246 -3.42 -4.77 12.09
CA GLY A 246 -2.10 -4.14 12.00
C GLY A 246 -1.33 -4.66 10.79
N ILE A 247 -0.20 -4.02 10.49
CA ILE A 247 0.68 -4.42 9.39
C ILE A 247 2.14 -4.36 9.82
N VAL A 248 2.92 -5.30 9.28
CA VAL A 248 4.38 -5.33 9.41
C VAL A 248 4.97 -5.55 8.01
N ALA A 249 5.85 -4.67 7.58
CA ALA A 249 6.62 -4.80 6.35
C ALA A 249 8.05 -5.27 6.67
N LEU A 250 8.42 -6.43 6.16
CA LEU A 250 9.76 -7.02 6.28
C LEU A 250 10.46 -7.05 4.91
N GLY A 251 11.78 -7.18 4.90
CA GLY A 251 12.60 -7.27 3.69
C GLY A 251 13.36 -6.00 3.34
N SER A 252 13.12 -4.88 4.03
CA SER A 252 13.99 -3.70 4.02
C SER A 252 14.99 -3.74 5.17
N LEU A 253 16.00 -2.85 5.14
CA LEU A 253 17.03 -2.74 6.20
C LEU A 253 16.44 -2.57 7.61
N ARG A 254 15.21 -2.05 7.72
CA ARG A 254 14.50 -1.86 8.98
C ARG A 254 13.04 -2.27 8.81
N PRO A 255 12.52 -3.21 9.60
CA PRO A 255 11.10 -3.50 9.64
C PRO A 255 10.28 -2.24 9.95
N ARG A 256 9.21 -2.05 9.20
CA ARG A 256 8.23 -0.98 9.42
C ARG A 256 6.92 -1.60 9.86
N TRP A 257 6.23 -0.98 10.79
CA TRP A 257 5.01 -1.56 11.30
C TRP A 257 4.02 -0.51 11.83
N ILE A 258 2.76 -0.90 11.83
CA ILE A 258 1.67 -0.21 12.49
C ILE A 258 0.97 -1.23 13.38
N GLY A 259 0.85 -0.92 14.66
CA GLY A 259 0.21 -1.78 15.64
C GLY A 259 -1.25 -2.04 15.32
N ALA A 260 -1.76 -3.19 15.80
CA ALA A 260 -3.16 -3.55 15.60
C ALA A 260 -4.10 -2.60 16.33
N ASP A 261 -5.06 -2.00 15.60
CA ASP A 261 -6.09 -1.08 16.09
C ASP A 261 -7.40 -1.28 15.32
N ILE A 262 -8.46 -0.60 15.75
CA ILE A 262 -9.81 -0.70 15.17
C ILE A 262 -10.19 0.55 14.36
N GLY A 263 -11.23 0.40 13.54
CA GLY A 263 -11.90 1.52 12.89
C GLY A 263 -11.36 1.87 11.51
N GLN A 264 -12.13 2.70 10.79
CA GLN A 264 -11.86 3.05 9.40
C GLN A 264 -10.52 3.79 9.21
N ARG A 265 -10.12 4.61 10.19
CA ARG A 265 -8.84 5.33 10.13
C ARG A 265 -7.66 4.36 10.10
N GLN A 266 -7.75 3.24 10.81
CA GLN A 266 -6.73 2.22 10.84
C GLN A 266 -6.53 1.57 9.46
N PHE A 267 -7.62 1.35 8.71
CA PHE A 267 -7.54 0.85 7.36
C PHE A 267 -6.64 1.72 6.46
N TYR A 268 -6.86 3.02 6.47
CA TYR A 268 -6.04 3.95 5.67
C TYR A 268 -4.58 3.99 6.14
N ARG A 269 -4.33 3.96 7.45
CA ARG A 269 -2.97 3.91 7.99
C ARG A 269 -2.21 2.66 7.54
N VAL A 270 -2.90 1.51 7.55
CA VAL A 270 -2.33 0.24 7.10
C VAL A 270 -2.03 0.27 5.60
N LEU A 271 -2.94 0.81 4.78
CA LEU A 271 -2.71 0.97 3.34
C LEU A 271 -1.55 1.93 3.04
N ASP A 272 -1.48 3.06 3.73
CA ASP A 272 -0.35 3.99 3.62
C ASP A 272 0.99 3.27 3.92
N ALA A 273 1.01 2.42 4.95
CA ALA A 273 2.20 1.64 5.29
C ALA A 273 2.52 0.57 4.25
N ALA A 274 1.51 -0.13 3.72
CA ALA A 274 1.68 -1.14 2.67
C ALA A 274 2.30 -0.53 1.41
N LEU A 275 1.86 0.68 1.04
CA LEU A 275 2.37 1.42 -0.11
C LEU A 275 3.68 2.18 0.19
N SER A 276 4.22 2.05 1.40
CA SER A 276 5.40 2.80 1.87
C SER A 276 5.20 4.31 1.84
N VAL A 277 3.98 4.77 2.09
CA VAL A 277 3.55 6.14 2.06
C VAL A 277 3.37 6.67 3.47
N GLY A 278 3.84 7.89 3.70
CA GLY A 278 3.70 8.55 4.99
C GLY A 278 4.81 8.23 6.00
N SER A 279 4.83 8.98 7.09
CA SER A 279 5.82 8.89 8.16
C SER A 279 5.26 8.25 9.44
N GLU A 280 4.04 7.77 9.44
CA GLU A 280 3.34 7.30 10.65
C GLU A 280 3.62 5.82 11.00
N TYR A 281 4.69 5.22 10.49
CA TYR A 281 5.07 3.86 10.86
C TYR A 281 6.27 3.85 11.82
N GLU A 282 6.25 2.91 12.72
CA GLU A 282 7.35 2.68 13.63
C GLU A 282 8.43 1.84 12.93
N THR A 283 9.69 2.13 13.24
CA THR A 283 10.84 1.39 12.72
C THR A 283 11.64 0.82 13.87
N THR A 284 12.24 -0.34 13.65
CA THR A 284 13.14 -0.96 14.61
C THR A 284 14.40 -1.49 13.92
N THR A 285 15.43 -1.77 14.68
CA THR A 285 16.63 -2.43 14.18
C THR A 285 16.42 -3.95 14.20
N GLY A 286 16.74 -4.62 13.11
CA GLY A 286 16.64 -6.08 12.99
C GLY A 286 15.86 -6.52 11.75
N THR A 287 15.89 -7.81 11.47
CA THR A 287 15.24 -8.44 10.29
C THR A 287 13.94 -9.15 10.63
N LEU A 288 13.62 -9.27 11.92
CA LEU A 288 12.45 -10.00 12.42
C LEU A 288 11.32 -9.05 12.83
N ALA A 289 10.09 -9.56 12.82
CA ALA A 289 8.92 -8.80 13.27
C ALA A 289 9.04 -8.42 14.76
N PRO A 290 8.93 -7.12 15.11
CA PRO A 290 9.01 -6.66 16.49
C PRO A 290 7.90 -7.25 17.35
N ARG A 291 8.18 -7.55 18.62
CA ARG A 291 7.15 -8.05 19.54
C ARG A 291 6.02 -7.05 19.77
N ALA A 292 6.31 -5.77 19.73
CA ALA A 292 5.31 -4.72 19.85
C ALA A 292 4.34 -4.67 18.66
N ALA A 293 4.82 -5.05 17.47
CA ALA A 293 4.02 -5.07 16.24
C ALA A 293 3.05 -6.26 16.19
N VAL A 294 3.39 -7.37 16.86
CA VAL A 294 2.60 -8.60 16.85
C VAL A 294 2.22 -8.98 18.28
N PRO A 295 1.06 -8.52 18.75
CA PRO A 295 0.57 -8.83 20.10
C PRO A 295 0.43 -10.34 20.34
N PRO A 296 0.60 -10.83 21.59
CA PRO A 296 0.47 -12.25 21.90
C PRO A 296 -0.91 -12.81 21.50
N GLY A 297 -0.93 -13.98 20.87
CA GLY A 297 -2.16 -14.61 20.38
C GLY A 297 -2.70 -14.02 19.06
N SER A 298 -1.95 -13.15 18.39
CA SER A 298 -2.35 -12.61 17.08
C SER A 298 -2.40 -13.70 16.01
N ILE A 299 -3.27 -13.48 15.04
CA ILE A 299 -3.32 -14.22 13.77
C ILE A 299 -2.47 -13.43 12.77
N VAL A 300 -1.46 -14.07 12.24
CA VAL A 300 -0.54 -13.46 11.27
C VAL A 300 -0.83 -14.02 9.89
N PHE A 301 -1.24 -13.15 8.97
CA PHE A 301 -1.31 -13.45 7.54
C PHE A 301 -0.07 -12.88 6.85
N ALA A 302 0.77 -13.75 6.35
CA ALA A 302 2.01 -13.37 5.69
C ALA A 302 1.86 -13.49 4.18
N LEU A 303 1.99 -12.40 3.47
CA LEU A 303 1.91 -12.33 2.01
C LEU A 303 3.32 -12.17 1.43
N SER A 304 3.76 -13.15 0.65
CA SER A 304 5.10 -13.18 0.07
C SER A 304 5.15 -14.08 -1.16
N THR A 305 6.16 -13.88 -1.99
CA THR A 305 6.59 -14.86 -3.00
C THR A 305 7.33 -16.04 -2.39
N LEU A 306 7.69 -15.97 -1.11
CA LEU A 306 8.48 -16.96 -0.37
C LEU A 306 9.81 -17.31 -1.07
N LEU A 307 10.41 -16.34 -1.77
CA LEU A 307 11.73 -16.48 -2.38
C LEU A 307 12.86 -16.13 -1.41
N ASP A 308 12.55 -15.24 -0.45
CA ASP A 308 13.51 -14.80 0.56
C ASP A 308 13.52 -15.74 1.77
N THR A 309 14.69 -16.31 2.03
CA THR A 309 14.93 -17.21 3.19
C THR A 309 14.76 -16.46 4.52
N ALA A 310 15.14 -15.17 4.58
CA ALA A 310 15.00 -14.37 5.80
C ALA A 310 13.52 -14.19 6.17
N PHE A 311 12.65 -14.01 5.17
CA PHE A 311 11.21 -13.95 5.39
C PHE A 311 10.66 -15.28 5.92
N ALA A 312 11.07 -16.42 5.36
CA ALA A 312 10.68 -17.75 5.83
C ALA A 312 11.13 -18.01 7.29
N LEU A 313 12.33 -17.54 7.66
CA LEU A 313 12.81 -17.59 9.04
C LEU A 313 11.96 -16.73 9.98
N ALA A 314 11.52 -15.55 9.55
CA ALA A 314 10.63 -14.71 10.34
C ALA A 314 9.28 -15.40 10.61
N LEU A 315 8.72 -16.15 9.64
CA LEU A 315 7.50 -16.94 9.84
C LEU A 315 7.71 -18.03 10.90
N THR A 316 8.84 -18.74 10.83
CA THR A 316 9.21 -19.78 11.79
C THR A 316 9.34 -19.20 13.20
N GLU A 317 9.95 -18.05 13.32
CA GLU A 317 10.13 -17.35 14.59
C GLU A 317 8.78 -16.88 15.18
N LEU A 318 7.89 -16.29 14.37
CA LEU A 318 6.54 -15.95 14.81
C LEU A 318 5.77 -17.18 15.29
N ARG A 319 5.95 -18.29 14.62
CA ARG A 319 5.34 -19.55 15.04
C ARG A 319 5.91 -20.08 16.37
N SER A 320 7.22 -19.93 16.61
CA SER A 320 7.86 -20.26 17.89
C SER A 320 7.31 -19.43 19.06
N ARG A 321 6.93 -18.17 18.78
CA ARG A 321 6.23 -17.28 19.71
C ARG A 321 4.75 -17.64 19.92
N ARG A 322 4.27 -18.77 19.36
CA ARG A 322 2.90 -19.30 19.45
C ARG A 322 1.84 -18.49 18.71
N HIS A 323 2.22 -17.62 17.78
CA HIS A 323 1.25 -16.99 16.87
C HIS A 323 0.71 -18.04 15.88
N THR A 324 -0.53 -17.84 15.41
CA THR A 324 -0.98 -18.56 14.22
C THR A 324 -0.50 -17.85 13.01
N VAL A 325 0.22 -18.56 12.19
CA VAL A 325 0.84 -18.00 10.99
C VAL A 325 0.27 -18.73 9.78
N VAL A 326 -0.34 -17.94 8.89
CA VAL A 326 -0.83 -18.36 7.57
C VAL A 326 0.03 -17.65 6.53
N ALA A 327 0.85 -18.39 5.82
CA ALA A 327 1.66 -17.86 4.73
C ALA A 327 0.89 -17.97 3.42
N ILE A 328 0.61 -16.85 2.78
CA ILE A 328 -0.06 -16.77 1.49
C ILE A 328 1.00 -16.57 0.43
N ASP A 329 1.20 -17.61 -0.37
CA ASP A 329 2.13 -17.58 -1.49
C ASP A 329 1.46 -16.93 -2.71
N VAL A 330 1.98 -15.77 -3.09
CA VAL A 330 1.47 -15.00 -4.23
C VAL A 330 2.18 -15.34 -5.55
N LEU A 331 3.26 -16.14 -5.51
CA LEU A 331 4.01 -16.51 -6.71
C LEU A 331 3.33 -17.65 -7.47
N GLU A 332 3.04 -17.41 -8.72
CA GLU A 332 2.54 -18.43 -9.66
C GLU A 332 3.69 -18.98 -10.50
N GLY A 333 3.92 -20.28 -10.39
CA GLY A 333 4.95 -20.95 -11.17
C GLY A 333 6.39 -20.57 -10.77
N PRO A 334 7.35 -20.78 -11.67
CA PRO A 334 8.74 -20.42 -11.43
C PRO A 334 8.94 -18.90 -11.50
N PRO A 335 9.92 -18.34 -10.78
CA PRO A 335 10.18 -16.90 -10.74
C PRO A 335 10.92 -16.36 -11.99
N PHE A 336 11.22 -17.22 -12.94
CA PHE A 336 11.96 -16.93 -14.18
C PHE A 336 11.07 -17.18 -15.39
N ASP A 337 11.40 -16.53 -16.54
CA ASP A 337 10.64 -16.65 -17.77
C ASP A 337 10.62 -18.06 -18.36
N ASP A 338 9.57 -18.37 -19.14
CA ASP A 338 9.26 -19.71 -19.71
C ASP A 338 10.35 -20.30 -20.63
N ASN A 339 11.42 -19.58 -20.91
CA ASN A 339 12.49 -20.01 -21.82
C ASN A 339 13.56 -20.92 -21.13
N GLN A 340 13.26 -21.45 -19.95
CA GLN A 340 14.17 -22.33 -19.20
C GLN A 340 13.93 -23.80 -19.53
N ALA A 341 15.00 -24.61 -19.37
CA ALA A 341 14.90 -26.05 -19.58
C ALA A 341 13.85 -26.66 -18.65
N PRO A 342 13.02 -27.62 -19.14
CA PRO A 342 11.96 -28.25 -18.34
C PRO A 342 12.46 -28.87 -17.02
N THR A 343 13.73 -29.28 -16.99
CA THR A 343 14.42 -29.83 -15.81
C THR A 343 14.53 -28.77 -14.70
N VAL A 344 14.85 -27.52 -15.05
CA VAL A 344 14.96 -26.42 -14.08
C VAL A 344 13.60 -26.12 -13.45
N ALA A 345 12.54 -26.06 -14.25
CA ALA A 345 11.17 -25.86 -13.75
C ALA A 345 10.75 -27.01 -12.79
N ARG A 346 11.12 -28.27 -13.12
CA ARG A 346 10.85 -29.42 -12.25
C ARG A 346 11.63 -29.36 -10.94
N MET A 347 12.92 -29.02 -11.00
CA MET A 347 13.74 -28.84 -9.78
C MET A 347 13.17 -27.72 -8.90
N TRP A 348 12.78 -26.60 -9.48
CA TRP A 348 12.10 -25.52 -8.77
C TRP A 348 10.84 -26.01 -8.06
N ALA A 349 9.96 -26.70 -8.77
CA ALA A 349 8.72 -27.23 -8.19
C ALA A 349 9.01 -28.16 -6.99
N LEU A 350 10.02 -29.03 -7.10
CA LEU A 350 10.42 -29.91 -6.00
C LEU A 350 10.93 -29.14 -4.78
N GLN A 351 11.78 -28.15 -4.99
CA GLN A 351 12.26 -27.26 -3.90
C GLN A 351 11.12 -26.50 -3.24
N ARG A 352 10.18 -26.01 -4.03
CA ARG A 352 9.00 -25.29 -3.52
C ARG A 352 8.14 -26.21 -2.65
N HIS A 353 7.87 -27.42 -3.09
CA HIS A 353 7.12 -28.40 -2.30
C HIS A 353 7.85 -28.80 -1.02
N ALA A 354 9.18 -28.95 -1.06
CA ALA A 354 9.99 -29.22 0.14
C ALA A 354 9.85 -28.08 1.15
N MET A 355 9.98 -26.83 0.72
CA MET A 355 9.81 -25.66 1.56
C MET A 355 8.41 -25.60 2.20
N TYR A 356 7.34 -25.86 1.43
CA TYR A 356 5.96 -25.90 1.98
C TYR A 356 5.83 -26.98 3.06
N ARG A 357 6.41 -28.15 2.82
CA ARG A 357 6.42 -29.23 3.81
C ARG A 357 7.16 -28.81 5.07
N ASP A 358 8.33 -28.19 4.94
CA ASP A 358 9.18 -27.80 6.06
C ASP A 358 8.51 -26.69 6.90
N LEU A 359 7.93 -25.67 6.27
CA LEU A 359 7.08 -24.68 6.95
C LEU A 359 5.89 -25.35 7.64
N GLY A 360 5.27 -26.32 6.97
CA GLY A 360 4.19 -27.12 7.53
C GLY A 360 4.58 -27.94 8.76
N ILE A 361 5.79 -28.49 8.82
CA ILE A 361 6.30 -29.23 9.99
C ILE A 361 6.42 -28.29 11.20
N VAL A 362 6.90 -27.09 10.99
CA VAL A 362 6.99 -26.05 12.04
C VAL A 362 5.60 -25.56 12.48
N GLY A 363 4.56 -25.80 11.67
CA GLY A 363 3.18 -25.42 11.96
C GLY A 363 2.75 -24.09 11.33
N VAL A 364 3.47 -23.62 10.32
CA VAL A 364 3.04 -22.54 9.43
C VAL A 364 2.16 -23.16 8.35
N ASP A 365 0.95 -22.63 8.18
CA ASP A 365 0.04 -23.06 7.13
C ASP A 365 0.33 -22.27 5.86
N VAL A 366 0.73 -22.95 4.78
CA VAL A 366 1.03 -22.30 3.49
C VAL A 366 -0.16 -22.47 2.55
N VAL A 367 -0.64 -21.34 2.01
CA VAL A 367 -1.76 -21.26 1.09
C VAL A 367 -1.28 -20.68 -0.24
N PRO A 368 -1.22 -21.47 -1.30
CA PRO A 368 -0.98 -20.91 -2.63
C PRO A 368 -2.19 -20.09 -3.07
N TRP A 369 -1.94 -18.89 -3.54
CA TRP A 369 -2.99 -18.02 -4.04
C TRP A 369 -2.77 -17.71 -5.53
N PRO A 370 -3.30 -18.53 -6.44
CA PRO A 370 -3.25 -18.26 -7.87
C PRO A 370 -4.14 -17.07 -8.27
N SER A 371 -3.78 -16.35 -9.35
CA SER A 371 -4.50 -15.17 -9.85
C SER A 371 -5.93 -15.48 -10.30
N SER A 372 -6.16 -16.73 -10.71
CA SER A 372 -7.47 -17.22 -11.15
C SER A 372 -8.48 -17.44 -10.00
N VAL A 373 -8.03 -17.39 -8.75
CA VAL A 373 -8.83 -17.70 -7.55
C VAL A 373 -8.88 -16.48 -6.63
N SER A 374 -10.04 -16.17 -6.05
CA SER A 374 -10.12 -15.13 -5.02
C SER A 374 -9.38 -15.55 -3.75
N LEU A 375 -8.81 -14.59 -3.02
CA LEU A 375 -8.10 -14.87 -1.76
C LEU A 375 -9.01 -15.58 -0.75
N ASP A 376 -10.28 -15.18 -0.69
CA ASP A 376 -11.29 -15.80 0.16
C ASP A 376 -11.47 -17.29 -0.15
N GLN A 377 -11.54 -17.64 -1.43
CA GLN A 377 -11.67 -19.02 -1.87
C GLN A 377 -10.40 -19.83 -1.57
N ALA A 378 -9.22 -19.25 -1.80
CA ALA A 378 -7.95 -19.90 -1.47
C ALA A 378 -7.84 -20.20 0.03
N LEU A 379 -8.24 -19.28 0.90
CA LEU A 379 -8.21 -19.48 2.34
C LEU A 379 -9.29 -20.46 2.84
N ARG A 380 -10.44 -20.57 2.19
CA ARG A 380 -11.48 -21.58 2.54
C ARG A 380 -11.05 -23.01 2.21
N LEU A 381 -10.24 -23.19 1.18
CA LEU A 381 -9.70 -24.49 0.78
C LEU A 381 -8.58 -24.99 1.71
N MET A 382 -8.18 -24.18 2.68
CA MET A 382 -7.17 -24.55 3.67
C MET A 382 -7.61 -25.79 4.46
N PRO A 383 -6.78 -26.84 4.51
CA PRO A 383 -7.09 -28.01 5.32
C PRO A 383 -7.11 -27.62 6.79
N VAL A 384 -8.24 -27.80 7.45
CA VAL A 384 -8.35 -27.59 8.91
C VAL A 384 -7.46 -28.62 9.59
N ARG A 385 -6.23 -28.24 9.96
CA ARG A 385 -5.36 -29.10 10.76
C ARG A 385 -6.01 -29.33 12.12
N ARG A 386 -6.55 -30.52 12.34
CA ARG A 386 -6.84 -30.98 13.69
C ARG A 386 -5.51 -31.07 14.43
N ARG A 387 -5.26 -30.13 15.37
CA ARG A 387 -4.18 -30.30 16.33
C ARG A 387 -4.39 -31.66 17.00
N ALA A 388 -3.46 -32.58 16.77
CA ALA A 388 -3.35 -33.76 17.63
C ALA A 388 -3.22 -33.25 19.06
N ALA A 389 -4.22 -33.55 19.88
CA ALA A 389 -4.18 -33.22 21.30
C ALA A 389 -2.88 -33.86 21.85
N ARG A 390 -1.93 -33.01 22.29
CA ARG A 390 -0.82 -33.52 23.11
C ARG A 390 -1.46 -34.06 24.38
N ARG A 391 -1.45 -35.40 24.49
CA ARG A 391 -1.62 -36.10 25.75
C ARG A 391 -0.49 -35.76 26.71
#